data_c3efd3df1806b7a434bac37f2efbcb4a
#
_entry.id   c3efd3df1806b7a434bac37f2efbcb4a
#
_cell.length_a   1.000
_cell.length_b   1.000
_cell.length_c   1.000
_cell.angle_alpha   90.00
_cell.angle_beta   90.00
_cell.angle_gamma   90.00
#
_symmetry.space_group_name_H-M   'P 1'
#
loop_
_entity.id
_entity.type
_entity.pdbx_description
1 polymer ?
#
loop_
_entity_poly.entity_id
_entity_poly.type
_entity_poly.pdbx_seq_one_letter_code
_entity_poly.pdbx_strand_id
1 'polypeptide(L)'
;MADGAYFGVDVAPIVDRLAGERLDDGGWNCERANGSVRSSFHSTINVLEGLLEFERATGGTPASREARASGEEFLLERSLFRRLSTGEPADERFLRLLHPSRWRYDVLRALDHFRSAAALTGAAPDPRLAEAVEHVRSRRLDDGTWLLDWTLPGRVWFDVDDGPGRPSRWVTLRAMRVLGWWDGAHA
;
A
#
# COMPACT_ATOMS: atom_id res chain seq x y z
N MET A 1 9.76 -10.89 0.21
CA MET A 1 9.69 -11.85 -0.92
C MET A 1 10.66 -11.48 -2.05
N ALA A 2 10.77 -10.24 -2.45
CA ALA A 2 11.80 -9.81 -3.44
C ALA A 2 13.21 -10.21 -3.01
N ASP A 3 13.56 -10.01 -1.74
CA ASP A 3 14.86 -10.40 -1.21
C ASP A 3 15.14 -11.92 -1.29
N GLY A 4 14.09 -12.75 -1.12
CA GLY A 4 14.20 -14.19 -1.30
C GLY A 4 14.57 -14.57 -2.73
N ALA A 5 13.93 -13.97 -3.72
CA ALA A 5 14.26 -14.18 -5.13
C ALA A 5 15.69 -13.72 -5.45
N TYR A 6 16.12 -12.58 -4.90
CA TYR A 6 17.49 -12.07 -5.05
C TYR A 6 18.54 -13.04 -4.50
N PHE A 7 18.26 -13.68 -3.35
CA PHE A 7 19.15 -14.66 -2.73
C PHE A 7 18.96 -16.10 -3.26
N GLY A 8 18.14 -16.30 -4.29
CA GLY A 8 17.85 -17.63 -4.84
C GLY A 8 17.05 -18.55 -3.92
N VAL A 9 16.35 -17.98 -2.94
CA VAL A 9 15.47 -18.74 -2.03
C VAL A 9 14.11 -18.94 -2.68
N ASP A 10 13.61 -20.18 -2.69
CA ASP A 10 12.24 -20.45 -3.14
C ASP A 10 11.22 -19.86 -2.14
N VAL A 11 10.45 -18.87 -2.60
CA VAL A 11 9.43 -18.19 -1.81
C VAL A 11 8.01 -18.63 -2.14
N ALA A 12 7.83 -19.57 -3.08
CA ALA A 12 6.52 -20.08 -3.47
C ALA A 12 5.73 -20.64 -2.27
N PRO A 13 6.31 -21.39 -1.33
CA PRO A 13 5.58 -21.88 -0.16
C PRO A 13 5.01 -20.75 0.72
N ILE A 14 5.68 -19.59 0.77
CA ILE A 14 5.17 -18.41 1.51
C ILE A 14 3.95 -17.83 0.77
N VAL A 15 4.02 -17.74 -0.55
CA VAL A 15 2.92 -17.25 -1.39
C VAL A 15 1.70 -18.15 -1.26
N ASP A 16 1.87 -19.46 -1.34
CA ASP A 16 0.79 -20.44 -1.19
C ASP A 16 0.12 -20.33 0.18
N ARG A 17 0.93 -20.19 1.22
CA ARG A 17 0.43 -19.97 2.57
C ARG A 17 -0.39 -18.68 2.67
N LEU A 18 0.12 -17.57 2.15
CA LEU A 18 -0.60 -16.29 2.16
C LEU A 18 -1.92 -16.37 1.39
N ALA A 19 -1.95 -17.02 0.24
CA ALA A 19 -3.18 -17.26 -0.51
C ALA A 19 -4.21 -18.03 0.33
N GLY A 20 -3.78 -19.06 1.07
CA GLY A 20 -4.63 -19.87 1.97
C GLY A 20 -5.04 -19.17 3.26
N GLU A 21 -4.36 -18.11 3.67
CA GLU A 21 -4.67 -17.33 4.89
C GLU A 21 -5.56 -16.10 4.62
N ARG A 22 -5.97 -15.88 3.38
CA ARG A 22 -6.93 -14.84 3.02
C ARG A 22 -8.24 -15.01 3.80
N LEU A 23 -8.80 -13.91 4.28
CA LEU A 23 -10.08 -13.88 4.97
C LEU A 23 -11.25 -13.68 3.99
N ASP A 24 -12.47 -13.98 4.43
CA ASP A 24 -13.69 -13.93 3.60
C ASP A 24 -13.98 -12.52 3.03
N ASP A 25 -13.53 -11.48 3.71
CA ASP A 25 -13.65 -10.10 3.26
C ASP A 25 -12.53 -9.65 2.28
N GLY A 26 -11.72 -10.60 1.80
CA GLY A 26 -10.79 -10.45 0.70
C GLY A 26 -9.35 -10.09 1.06
N GLY A 27 -9.06 -9.69 2.30
CA GLY A 27 -7.73 -9.28 2.74
C GLY A 27 -7.11 -10.22 3.77
N TRP A 28 -6.21 -9.70 4.60
CA TRP A 28 -5.45 -10.45 5.62
C TRP A 28 -5.44 -9.75 6.96
N ASN A 29 -5.24 -10.57 8.00
CA ASN A 29 -4.99 -10.07 9.35
C ASN A 29 -3.97 -10.97 10.07
N CYS A 30 -2.90 -10.38 10.59
CA CYS A 30 -1.89 -11.09 11.37
C CYS A 30 -2.45 -11.72 12.66
N GLU A 31 -3.60 -11.25 13.16
CA GLU A 31 -4.31 -11.80 14.31
C GLU A 31 -5.29 -12.95 13.94
N ARG A 32 -5.25 -13.47 12.71
CA ARG A 32 -6.10 -14.59 12.27
C ARG A 32 -5.94 -15.81 13.17
N ALA A 33 -4.71 -16.14 13.55
CA ALA A 33 -4.43 -17.26 14.46
C ALA A 33 -5.04 -17.05 15.86
N ASN A 34 -5.30 -15.79 16.25
CA ASN A 34 -5.94 -15.39 17.51
C ASN A 34 -7.45 -15.20 17.36
N GLY A 35 -8.05 -15.67 16.24
CA GLY A 35 -9.50 -15.67 16.01
C GLY A 35 -10.03 -14.42 15.29
N SER A 36 -9.16 -13.55 14.75
CA SER A 36 -9.63 -12.42 13.93
C SER A 36 -10.25 -12.92 12.62
N VAL A 37 -11.48 -12.48 12.33
CA VAL A 37 -12.25 -12.81 11.11
C VAL A 37 -12.39 -11.62 10.16
N ARG A 38 -11.75 -10.49 10.46
CA ARG A 38 -11.78 -9.27 9.65
C ARG A 38 -10.39 -8.88 9.22
N SER A 39 -10.25 -8.50 7.97
CA SER A 39 -8.98 -8.04 7.43
C SER A 39 -8.53 -6.70 8.03
N SER A 40 -7.22 -6.52 8.07
CA SER A 40 -6.55 -5.32 8.51
C SER A 40 -5.90 -4.62 7.31
N PHE A 41 -6.07 -3.32 7.18
CA PHE A 41 -5.37 -2.51 6.17
C PHE A 41 -3.85 -2.70 6.25
N HIS A 42 -3.31 -2.75 7.48
CA HIS A 42 -1.88 -2.96 7.71
C HIS A 42 -1.38 -4.31 7.17
N SER A 43 -2.06 -5.40 7.53
CA SER A 43 -1.67 -6.74 7.08
C SER A 43 -1.86 -6.88 5.58
N THR A 44 -2.99 -6.39 5.06
CA THR A 44 -3.34 -6.50 3.64
C THR A 44 -2.31 -5.81 2.76
N ILE A 45 -1.92 -4.55 3.04
CA ILE A 45 -0.93 -3.87 2.20
C ILE A 45 0.44 -4.56 2.22
N ASN A 46 0.87 -5.11 3.37
CA ASN A 46 2.14 -5.84 3.43
C ASN A 46 2.11 -7.12 2.59
N VAL A 47 1.00 -7.84 2.58
CA VAL A 47 0.83 -9.03 1.73
C VAL A 47 0.78 -8.63 0.26
N LEU A 48 0.02 -7.59 -0.09
CA LEU A 48 -0.11 -7.10 -1.46
C LEU A 48 1.23 -6.71 -2.08
N GLU A 49 2.04 -5.94 -1.36
CA GLU A 49 3.39 -5.58 -1.82
C GLU A 49 4.26 -6.82 -2.01
N GLY A 50 4.17 -7.78 -1.10
CA GLY A 50 4.91 -9.03 -1.21
C GLY A 50 4.48 -9.88 -2.42
N LEU A 51 3.17 -10.02 -2.68
CA LEU A 51 2.64 -10.72 -3.84
C LEU A 51 3.04 -10.04 -5.14
N LEU A 52 2.96 -8.70 -5.20
CA LEU A 52 3.35 -7.93 -6.38
C LEU A 52 4.84 -8.10 -6.70
N GLU A 53 5.72 -8.08 -5.69
CA GLU A 53 7.15 -8.32 -5.89
C GLU A 53 7.45 -9.77 -6.32
N PHE A 54 6.71 -10.75 -5.80
CA PHE A 54 6.78 -12.12 -6.29
C PHE A 54 6.39 -12.22 -7.77
N GLU A 55 5.29 -11.60 -8.16
CA GLU A 55 4.83 -11.59 -9.55
C GLU A 55 5.84 -10.89 -10.48
N ARG A 56 6.44 -9.80 -10.02
CA ARG A 56 7.48 -9.08 -10.77
C ARG A 56 8.75 -9.93 -10.97
N ALA A 57 9.15 -10.66 -9.95
CA ALA A 57 10.38 -11.45 -9.97
C ALA A 57 10.26 -12.77 -10.73
N THR A 58 9.07 -13.40 -10.73
CA THR A 58 8.87 -14.78 -11.20
C THR A 58 7.85 -14.91 -12.33
N GLY A 59 7.11 -13.87 -12.67
CA GLY A 59 5.93 -13.91 -13.53
C GLY A 59 4.65 -14.28 -12.77
N GLY A 60 4.75 -14.69 -11.50
CA GLY A 60 3.62 -15.03 -10.64
C GLY A 60 2.91 -16.34 -11.01
N THR A 61 1.92 -16.70 -10.19
CA THR A 61 1.03 -17.84 -10.41
C THR A 61 -0.43 -17.36 -10.53
N PRO A 62 -1.37 -18.19 -11.05
CA PRO A 62 -2.79 -17.86 -10.99
C PRO A 62 -3.26 -17.57 -9.57
N ALA A 63 -2.79 -18.33 -8.57
CA ALA A 63 -3.15 -18.16 -7.16
C ALA A 63 -2.61 -16.85 -6.59
N SER A 64 -1.36 -16.46 -6.91
CA SER A 64 -0.81 -15.18 -6.44
C SER A 64 -1.57 -13.98 -7.00
N ARG A 65 -1.92 -14.03 -8.29
CA ARG A 65 -2.69 -12.98 -8.96
C ARG A 65 -4.11 -12.85 -8.40
N GLU A 66 -4.80 -14.00 -8.19
CA GLU A 66 -6.12 -14.01 -7.57
C GLU A 66 -6.09 -13.46 -6.15
N ALA A 67 -5.11 -13.89 -5.34
CA ALA A 67 -4.94 -13.40 -3.98
C ALA A 67 -4.68 -11.89 -3.96
N ARG A 68 -3.79 -11.38 -4.84
CA ARG A 68 -3.52 -9.95 -4.96
C ARG A 68 -4.78 -9.17 -5.39
N ALA A 69 -5.48 -9.62 -6.43
CA ALA A 69 -6.70 -8.97 -6.90
C ALA A 69 -7.77 -8.88 -5.79
N SER A 70 -7.92 -9.94 -4.99
CA SER A 70 -8.84 -9.94 -3.84
C SER A 70 -8.48 -8.91 -2.78
N GLY A 71 -7.20 -8.81 -2.42
CA GLY A 71 -6.76 -7.81 -1.44
C GLY A 71 -6.79 -6.38 -1.97
N GLU A 72 -6.56 -6.18 -3.26
CA GLU A 72 -6.76 -4.89 -3.94
C GLU A 72 -8.24 -4.50 -3.90
N GLU A 73 -9.16 -5.43 -4.18
CA GLU A 73 -10.60 -5.18 -4.08
C GLU A 73 -11.02 -4.81 -2.65
N PHE A 74 -10.50 -5.51 -1.62
CA PHE A 74 -10.71 -5.13 -0.21
C PHE A 74 -10.37 -3.66 0.06
N LEU A 75 -9.28 -3.14 -0.50
CA LEU A 75 -8.88 -1.74 -0.36
C LEU A 75 -9.75 -0.79 -1.19
N LEU A 76 -10.09 -1.17 -2.43
CA LEU A 76 -10.89 -0.36 -3.36
C LEU A 76 -12.32 -0.15 -2.87
N GLU A 77 -12.99 -1.20 -2.39
CA GLU A 77 -14.33 -1.10 -1.76
C GLU A 77 -14.37 -0.09 -0.61
N ARG A 78 -13.22 0.14 0.03
CA ARG A 78 -13.06 1.05 1.18
C ARG A 78 -12.45 2.40 0.80
N SER A 79 -12.42 2.72 -0.49
CA SER A 79 -11.76 3.95 -1.01
C SER A 79 -10.39 4.18 -0.35
N LEU A 80 -9.66 3.10 -0.08
CA LEU A 80 -8.37 2.99 0.59
C LEU A 80 -8.35 3.35 2.09
N PHE A 81 -9.37 3.96 2.67
CA PHE A 81 -9.31 4.38 4.08
C PHE A 81 -10.65 4.36 4.83
N ARG A 82 -11.76 4.03 4.16
CA ARG A 82 -13.09 4.13 4.74
C ARG A 82 -13.58 2.83 5.36
N ARG A 83 -14.46 2.94 6.35
CA ARG A 83 -15.26 1.84 6.86
C ARG A 83 -16.48 1.63 5.97
N LEU A 84 -16.77 0.40 5.57
CA LEU A 84 -17.97 0.09 4.79
C LEU A 84 -19.27 0.40 5.54
N SER A 85 -19.26 0.28 6.88
CA SER A 85 -20.46 0.44 7.70
C SER A 85 -20.89 1.89 7.90
N THR A 86 -19.95 2.84 7.90
CA THR A 86 -20.23 4.25 8.25
C THR A 86 -19.79 5.23 7.17
N GLY A 87 -18.93 4.81 6.26
CA GLY A 87 -18.27 5.71 5.32
C GLY A 87 -17.17 6.60 5.92
N GLU A 88 -17.03 6.59 7.25
CA GLU A 88 -16.00 7.37 7.95
C GLU A 88 -14.60 6.75 7.79
N PRO A 89 -13.50 7.50 7.99
CA PRO A 89 -12.18 6.93 8.03
C PRO A 89 -12.09 5.76 9.01
N ALA A 90 -11.52 4.66 8.59
CA ALA A 90 -11.30 3.50 9.46
C ALA A 90 -10.31 3.82 10.58
N ASP A 91 -9.34 4.66 10.28
CA ASP A 91 -8.38 5.25 11.23
C ASP A 91 -7.86 6.57 10.61
N GLU A 92 -7.98 7.68 11.35
CA GLU A 92 -7.49 9.00 10.91
C GLU A 92 -5.98 9.00 10.58
N ARG A 93 -5.23 8.08 11.18
CA ARG A 93 -3.81 7.91 10.91
C ARG A 93 -3.51 7.43 9.50
N PHE A 94 -4.49 6.82 8.79
CA PHE A 94 -4.32 6.39 7.40
C PHE A 94 -4.20 7.58 6.44
N LEU A 95 -4.69 8.74 6.84
CA LEU A 95 -4.60 9.99 6.10
C LEU A 95 -3.30 10.77 6.37
N ARG A 96 -2.48 10.30 7.29
CA ARG A 96 -1.16 10.89 7.60
C ARG A 96 -0.09 10.25 6.74
N LEU A 97 0.69 11.09 6.03
CA LEU A 97 1.75 10.65 5.17
C LEU A 97 3.01 10.35 5.98
N LEU A 98 3.48 9.11 5.93
CA LEU A 98 4.60 8.65 6.74
C LEU A 98 5.76 8.07 5.90
N HIS A 99 6.96 8.20 6.45
CA HIS A 99 8.16 7.56 5.92
C HIS A 99 9.19 7.31 7.05
N PRO A 100 9.88 6.16 7.04
CA PRO A 100 9.57 4.94 6.29
C PRO A 100 8.31 4.25 6.83
N SER A 101 7.50 3.70 5.94
CA SER A 101 6.20 3.09 6.29
C SER A 101 6.35 1.83 7.14
N ARG A 102 7.47 1.09 6.99
CA ARG A 102 7.68 -0.22 7.60
C ARG A 102 6.45 -1.11 7.39
N TRP A 103 5.79 -1.53 8.48
CA TRP A 103 4.57 -2.34 8.42
C TRP A 103 3.27 -1.49 8.40
N ARG A 104 3.36 -0.18 8.62
CA ARG A 104 2.20 0.70 8.74
C ARG A 104 1.59 1.04 7.39
N TYR A 105 0.27 1.16 7.42
CA TYR A 105 -0.55 1.61 6.31
C TYR A 105 -0.71 3.13 6.33
N ASP A 106 -0.67 3.75 5.16
CA ASP A 106 -1.23 5.06 4.85
C ASP A 106 -1.75 5.07 3.40
N VAL A 107 -2.58 6.05 3.07
CA VAL A 107 -3.21 6.15 1.73
C VAL A 107 -2.18 6.31 0.61
N LEU A 108 -1.06 7.02 0.86
CA LEU A 108 -0.01 7.20 -0.14
C LEU A 108 0.71 5.87 -0.43
N ARG A 109 0.91 5.04 0.59
CA ARG A 109 1.46 3.69 0.42
C ARG A 109 0.54 2.83 -0.43
N ALA A 110 -0.76 2.86 -0.17
CA ALA A 110 -1.73 2.12 -0.95
C ALA A 110 -1.77 2.59 -2.42
N LEU A 111 -1.83 3.90 -2.64
CA LEU A 111 -1.80 4.46 -4.00
C LEU A 111 -0.52 4.09 -4.76
N ASP A 112 0.64 4.11 -4.09
CA ASP A 112 1.92 3.70 -4.70
C ASP A 112 1.95 2.20 -5.03
N HIS A 113 1.25 1.35 -4.24
CA HIS A 113 1.02 -0.05 -4.60
C HIS A 113 0.21 -0.16 -5.90
N PHE A 114 -0.94 0.52 -6.03
CA PHE A 114 -1.77 0.47 -7.24
C PHE A 114 -1.02 1.00 -8.47
N ARG A 115 -0.27 2.09 -8.33
CA ARG A 115 0.63 2.57 -9.38
C ARG A 115 1.65 1.51 -9.80
N SER A 116 2.24 0.82 -8.83
CA SER A 116 3.25 -0.22 -9.08
C SER A 116 2.64 -1.47 -9.72
N ALA A 117 1.41 -1.84 -9.32
CA ALA A 117 0.66 -2.92 -9.94
C ALA A 117 0.27 -2.57 -11.39
N ALA A 118 -0.19 -1.34 -11.64
CA ALA A 118 -0.49 -0.84 -12.98
C ALA A 118 0.74 -0.88 -13.90
N ALA A 119 1.92 -0.52 -13.39
CA ALA A 119 3.16 -0.59 -14.16
C ALA A 119 3.55 -2.04 -14.54
N LEU A 120 3.13 -3.04 -13.76
CA LEU A 120 3.35 -4.46 -14.08
C LEU A 120 2.30 -5.00 -15.04
N THR A 121 1.03 -4.61 -14.87
CA THR A 121 -0.13 -5.22 -15.56
C THR A 121 -0.60 -4.44 -16.79
N GLY A 122 -0.22 -3.17 -16.91
CA GLY A 122 -0.77 -2.25 -17.91
C GLY A 122 -2.20 -1.77 -17.61
N ALA A 123 -2.74 -2.05 -16.42
CA ALA A 123 -4.11 -1.66 -16.06
C ALA A 123 -4.24 -0.13 -15.90
N ALA A 124 -5.37 0.41 -16.33
CA ALA A 124 -5.73 1.79 -16.04
C ALA A 124 -6.01 1.97 -14.54
N PRO A 125 -5.84 3.19 -13.99
CA PRO A 125 -6.24 3.49 -12.62
C PRO A 125 -7.73 3.24 -12.37
N ASP A 126 -8.04 2.60 -11.25
CA ASP A 126 -9.43 2.41 -10.83
C ASP A 126 -10.02 3.75 -10.33
N PRO A 127 -11.21 4.17 -10.79
CA PRO A 127 -11.80 5.45 -10.40
C PRO A 127 -12.10 5.57 -8.89
N ARG A 128 -12.22 4.45 -8.17
CA ARG A 128 -12.41 4.42 -6.71
C ARG A 128 -11.20 4.95 -5.93
N LEU A 129 -10.05 5.12 -6.59
CA LEU A 129 -8.85 5.75 -6.02
C LEU A 129 -8.92 7.27 -5.96
N ALA A 130 -9.88 7.90 -6.67
CA ALA A 130 -9.93 9.34 -6.86
C ALA A 130 -9.91 10.14 -5.54
N GLU A 131 -10.67 9.70 -4.54
CA GLU A 131 -10.74 10.39 -3.24
C GLU A 131 -9.40 10.37 -2.49
N ALA A 132 -8.72 9.24 -2.50
CA ALA A 132 -7.39 9.11 -1.89
C ALA A 132 -6.33 9.93 -2.65
N VAL A 133 -6.42 9.97 -3.98
CA VAL A 133 -5.56 10.82 -4.83
C VAL A 133 -5.78 12.29 -4.49
N GLU A 134 -7.03 12.74 -4.38
CA GLU A 134 -7.33 14.13 -4.05
C GLU A 134 -6.86 14.50 -2.65
N HIS A 135 -6.99 13.57 -1.69
CA HIS A 135 -6.39 13.76 -0.36
C HIS A 135 -4.87 14.02 -0.45
N VAL A 136 -4.13 13.20 -1.21
CA VAL A 136 -2.68 13.40 -1.40
C VAL A 136 -2.41 14.73 -2.12
N ARG A 137 -3.19 15.07 -3.13
CA ARG A 137 -3.07 16.32 -3.90
C ARG A 137 -3.24 17.55 -3.03
N SER A 138 -4.27 17.57 -2.19
CA SER A 138 -4.60 18.69 -1.29
C SER A 138 -3.54 18.95 -0.22
N ARG A 139 -2.63 17.98 0.02
CA ARG A 139 -1.52 18.10 0.99
C ARG A 139 -0.26 18.72 0.40
N ARG A 140 -0.27 19.06 -0.90
CA ARG A 140 0.86 19.69 -1.58
C ARG A 140 1.07 21.10 -1.08
N LEU A 141 2.31 21.43 -0.71
CA LEU A 141 2.71 22.78 -0.33
C LEU A 141 2.94 23.66 -1.57
N ASP A 142 3.01 24.99 -1.35
CA ASP A 142 3.21 25.98 -2.42
C ASP A 142 4.53 25.78 -3.18
N ASP A 143 5.56 25.25 -2.50
CA ASP A 143 6.86 24.92 -3.10
C ASP A 143 6.85 23.58 -3.88
N GLY A 144 5.71 22.90 -3.91
CA GLY A 144 5.53 21.63 -4.62
C GLY A 144 5.92 20.39 -3.83
N THR A 145 6.29 20.52 -2.57
CA THR A 145 6.66 19.41 -1.67
C THR A 145 5.51 18.94 -0.80
N TRP A 146 5.72 17.86 -0.03
CA TRP A 146 4.81 17.33 0.99
C TRP A 146 5.51 17.18 2.32
N LEU A 147 4.78 17.42 3.41
CA LEU A 147 5.28 17.22 4.76
C LEU A 147 5.36 15.72 5.10
N LEU A 148 6.33 15.37 5.93
CA LEU A 148 6.29 14.16 6.74
C LEU A 148 5.37 14.42 7.93
N ASP A 149 4.20 13.77 7.99
CA ASP A 149 3.27 13.99 9.10
C ASP A 149 3.70 13.22 10.35
N TRP A 150 4.34 12.09 10.15
CA TRP A 150 4.66 11.19 11.24
C TRP A 150 5.76 10.20 10.86
N THR A 151 6.52 9.75 11.86
CA THR A 151 7.47 8.65 11.74
C THR A 151 7.27 7.65 12.87
N LEU A 152 7.60 6.38 12.61
CA LEU A 152 7.51 5.34 13.62
C LEU A 152 8.58 5.57 14.70
N PRO A 153 8.20 5.50 15.99
CA PRO A 153 9.17 5.58 17.06
C PRO A 153 10.14 4.39 17.01
N GLY A 154 11.30 4.57 17.56
CA GLY A 154 12.32 3.55 17.67
C GLY A 154 13.70 4.06 17.30
N ARG A 155 14.71 3.24 17.63
CA ARG A 155 16.09 3.57 17.32
C ARG A 155 16.35 3.42 15.82
N VAL A 156 16.96 4.44 15.22
CA VAL A 156 17.49 4.41 13.85
C VAL A 156 19.00 4.63 13.90
N TRP A 157 19.71 4.16 12.88
CA TRP A 157 21.16 4.31 12.79
C TRP A 157 21.57 5.65 12.16
N PHE A 158 20.67 6.21 11.36
CA PHE A 158 20.84 7.52 10.70
C PHE A 158 19.46 8.10 10.41
N ASP A 159 19.36 9.40 10.33
CA ASP A 159 18.13 10.09 9.95
C ASP A 159 17.90 9.98 8.46
N VAL A 160 16.74 9.42 8.08
CA VAL A 160 16.35 9.25 6.66
C VAL A 160 15.64 10.47 6.09
N ASP A 161 15.17 11.37 6.98
CA ASP A 161 14.43 12.59 6.65
C ASP A 161 14.58 13.63 7.77
N ASP A 162 14.14 14.88 7.53
CA ASP A 162 14.27 16.00 8.46
C ASP A 162 13.28 15.95 9.65
N GLY A 163 12.47 14.90 9.73
CA GLY A 163 11.53 14.64 10.81
C GLY A 163 10.12 15.15 10.57
N PRO A 164 9.16 14.79 11.47
CA PRO A 164 7.76 15.18 11.34
C PRO A 164 7.55 16.69 11.31
N GLY A 165 6.60 17.14 10.47
CA GLY A 165 6.27 18.55 10.28
C GLY A 165 7.22 19.30 9.32
N ARG A 166 8.18 18.60 8.72
CA ARG A 166 9.11 19.18 7.73
C ARG A 166 8.82 18.61 6.34
N PRO A 167 9.17 19.34 5.25
CA PRO A 167 9.10 18.79 3.90
C PRO A 167 9.94 17.52 3.78
N SER A 168 9.34 16.46 3.22
CA SER A 168 9.97 15.17 3.06
C SER A 168 10.26 14.89 1.60
N ARG A 169 11.52 14.65 1.27
CA ARG A 169 11.92 14.22 -0.08
C ARG A 169 11.29 12.86 -0.48
N TRP A 170 11.10 11.97 0.48
CA TRP A 170 10.56 10.63 0.21
C TRP A 170 9.05 10.63 0.03
N VAL A 171 8.32 11.36 0.88
CA VAL A 171 6.87 11.55 0.71
C VAL A 171 6.62 12.31 -0.59
N THR A 172 7.38 13.37 -0.87
CA THR A 172 7.29 14.16 -2.11
C THR A 172 7.52 13.27 -3.34
N LEU A 173 8.59 12.48 -3.36
CA LEU A 173 8.87 11.58 -4.49
C LEU A 173 7.72 10.61 -4.76
N ARG A 174 7.18 9.99 -3.70
CA ARG A 174 6.06 9.03 -3.82
C ARG A 174 4.78 9.72 -4.28
N ALA A 175 4.45 10.87 -3.69
CA ALA A 175 3.28 11.66 -4.08
C ALA A 175 3.36 12.10 -5.54
N MET A 176 4.51 12.62 -5.99
CA MET A 176 4.70 12.99 -7.40
C MET A 176 4.56 11.81 -8.36
N ARG A 177 5.07 10.63 -8.01
CA ARG A 177 4.93 9.41 -8.82
C ARG A 177 3.46 8.98 -8.94
N VAL A 178 2.74 9.00 -7.83
CA VAL A 178 1.31 8.66 -7.80
C VAL A 178 0.49 9.64 -8.61
N LEU A 179 0.67 10.94 -8.39
CA LEU A 179 -0.07 11.98 -9.12
C LEU A 179 0.27 11.97 -10.61
N GLY A 180 1.54 11.83 -10.98
CA GLY A 180 1.95 11.74 -12.38
C GLY A 180 1.37 10.52 -13.10
N TRP A 181 1.29 9.37 -12.42
CA TRP A 181 0.62 8.18 -12.96
C TRP A 181 -0.89 8.41 -13.14
N TRP A 182 -1.55 8.95 -12.12
CA TRP A 182 -2.99 9.23 -12.16
C TRP A 182 -3.35 10.22 -13.27
N ASP A 183 -2.67 11.35 -13.31
CA ASP A 183 -2.94 12.43 -14.28
C ASP A 183 -2.61 11.99 -15.72
N GLY A 184 -1.53 11.24 -15.93
CA GLY A 184 -1.16 10.72 -17.25
C GLY A 184 -2.12 9.67 -17.81
N ALA A 185 -2.91 9.01 -16.97
CA ALA A 185 -3.96 8.09 -17.42
C ALA A 185 -5.30 8.77 -17.70
N HIS A 186 -5.48 10.04 -17.30
CA HIS A 186 -6.71 10.83 -17.45
C HIS A 186 -6.51 12.04 -18.40
N ALA A 187 -5.32 12.19 -18.97
CA ALA A 187 -5.00 13.17 -20.01
C ALA A 187 -5.31 12.63 -21.41
#